data_fcc58413abb07c5deb97851d9c4ba437
#
_entry.id   fcc58413abb07c5deb97851d9c4ba437
#
_cell.length_a   1.000
_cell.length_b   1.000
_cell.length_c   1.000
_cell.angle_alpha   90.00
_cell.angle_beta   90.00
_cell.angle_gamma   90.00
#
_symmetry.space_group_name_H-M   'P 1'
#
loop_
_entity.id
_entity.type
_entity.pdbx_description
1 polymer ?
#
loop_
_entity_poly.entity_id
_entity_poly.type
_entity_poly.pdbx_seq_one_letter_code
_entity_poly.pdbx_strand_id
1 'polypeptide(L)'
;MTCNPESGGRRASPEVAVSAAQPPIDEPRAAWAVGTVMVVTPCSARDARRVLGAAAKAAGITSAEVAAAMAAHSRGVAMPARVERALHRAVATARTVSPREAGIGLMPSRARTAEVLEEFRGCRSRLTAAPSDMRARQALDDAAYTLCVLLGRTCAHDAVLAAEQHLTTQA
;
A
#
# COMPACT_ATOMS: atom_id res chain seq x y z
N MET A 1 -5.80 58.56 50.60
CA MET A 1 -4.74 57.61 50.23
C MET A 1 -5.42 56.37 49.72
N THR A 2 -5.50 56.29 48.45
CA THR A 2 -6.29 55.28 47.71
C THR A 2 -5.34 54.31 47.09
N CYS A 3 -5.39 53.05 47.49
CA CYS A 3 -4.75 51.96 46.78
C CYS A 3 -5.78 51.18 45.97
N ASN A 4 -5.54 51.13 44.68
CA ASN A 4 -6.29 50.43 43.69
C ASN A 4 -5.71 49.00 43.55
N PRO A 5 -6.46 47.91 43.61
CA PRO A 5 -5.94 46.61 43.24
C PRO A 5 -6.23 46.34 41.77
N GLU A 6 -5.16 46.07 41.05
CA GLU A 6 -5.12 45.71 39.63
C GLU A 6 -5.82 44.40 39.35
N SER A 7 -6.69 44.46 38.36
CA SER A 7 -7.40 43.34 37.79
C SER A 7 -6.44 42.43 36.97
N GLY A 8 -6.04 41.32 37.55
CA GLY A 8 -5.32 40.27 36.87
C GLY A 8 -6.20 39.56 35.84
N GLY A 9 -6.14 39.97 34.59
CA GLY A 9 -6.76 39.27 33.47
C GLY A 9 -6.15 37.88 33.29
N ARG A 10 -6.92 36.84 33.63
CA ARG A 10 -6.62 35.45 33.27
C ARG A 10 -6.77 35.33 31.76
N ARG A 11 -5.65 35.23 31.06
CA ARG A 11 -5.65 34.78 29.67
C ARG A 11 -6.09 33.31 29.66
N ALA A 12 -7.27 33.07 29.14
CA ALA A 12 -7.74 31.75 28.76
C ALA A 12 -6.85 31.26 27.61
N SER A 13 -6.04 30.25 27.86
CA SER A 13 -5.36 29.49 26.82
C SER A 13 -6.42 28.85 25.94
N PRO A 14 -6.31 28.91 24.60
CA PRO A 14 -7.19 28.15 23.75
C PRO A 14 -6.87 26.67 23.96
N GLU A 15 -7.81 26.00 24.56
CA GLU A 15 -7.87 24.55 24.64
C GLU A 15 -7.92 24.04 23.21
N VAL A 16 -6.77 23.55 22.72
CA VAL A 16 -6.68 22.82 21.44
C VAL A 16 -7.53 21.57 21.64
N ALA A 17 -8.76 21.63 21.19
CA ALA A 17 -9.62 20.45 21.05
C ALA A 17 -8.90 19.50 20.09
N VAL A 18 -8.15 18.55 20.64
CA VAL A 18 -7.69 17.37 19.94
C VAL A 18 -8.98 16.62 19.61
N SER A 19 -9.50 16.89 18.42
CA SER A 19 -10.57 16.10 17.82
C SER A 19 -10.05 14.68 17.77
N ALA A 20 -10.48 13.86 18.74
CA ALA A 20 -10.30 12.42 18.68
C ALA A 20 -11.04 11.96 17.43
N ALA A 21 -10.30 11.84 16.32
CA ALA A 21 -10.80 11.25 15.11
C ALA A 21 -11.27 9.84 15.47
N GLN A 22 -12.59 9.67 15.54
CA GLN A 22 -13.20 8.34 15.61
C GLN A 22 -12.56 7.49 14.53
N PRO A 23 -12.07 6.27 14.85
CA PRO A 23 -11.56 5.37 13.83
C PRO A 23 -12.67 5.19 12.79
N PRO A 24 -12.40 5.45 11.51
CA PRO A 24 -13.43 5.41 10.50
C PRO A 24 -14.01 4.00 10.45
N ILE A 25 -15.34 3.92 10.42
CA ILE A 25 -16.14 2.69 10.28
C ILE A 25 -15.71 1.87 9.05
N ASP A 26 -14.87 2.45 8.19
CA ASP A 26 -14.33 1.90 6.95
C ASP A 26 -12.97 1.22 7.06
N GLU A 27 -12.35 1.14 8.25
CA GLU A 27 -11.01 0.56 8.43
C GLU A 27 -10.90 -0.89 7.92
N PRO A 28 -11.86 -1.79 8.16
CA PRO A 28 -11.82 -3.14 7.58
C PRO A 28 -11.90 -3.16 6.06
N ARG A 29 -12.70 -2.26 5.46
CA ARG A 29 -12.80 -2.13 3.99
C ARG A 29 -11.54 -1.54 3.39
N ALA A 30 -10.97 -0.52 4.01
CA ALA A 30 -9.70 0.06 3.61
C ALA A 30 -8.57 -0.97 3.71
N ALA A 31 -8.52 -1.74 4.80
CA ALA A 31 -7.56 -2.82 4.98
C ALA A 31 -7.68 -3.89 3.90
N TRP A 32 -8.90 -4.32 3.58
CA TRP A 32 -9.20 -5.28 2.52
C TRP A 32 -8.77 -4.74 1.13
N ALA A 33 -9.09 -3.48 0.82
CA ALA A 33 -8.72 -2.86 -0.45
C ALA A 33 -7.20 -2.76 -0.62
N VAL A 34 -6.47 -2.38 0.44
CA VAL A 34 -4.99 -2.37 0.44
C VAL A 34 -4.45 -3.78 0.17
N GLY A 35 -4.94 -4.80 0.89
CA GLY A 35 -4.53 -6.18 0.67
C GLY A 35 -4.80 -6.67 -0.75
N THR A 36 -5.96 -6.33 -1.31
CA THR A 36 -6.33 -6.66 -2.69
C THR A 36 -5.37 -6.02 -3.70
N VAL A 37 -5.03 -4.74 -3.54
CA VAL A 37 -4.05 -4.05 -4.40
C VAL A 37 -2.67 -4.68 -4.30
N MET A 38 -2.21 -5.05 -3.10
CA MET A 38 -0.92 -5.74 -2.90
C MET A 38 -0.84 -7.08 -3.62
N VAL A 39 -1.96 -7.81 -3.68
CA VAL A 39 -2.05 -9.10 -4.39
C VAL A 39 -2.01 -8.91 -5.91
N VAL A 40 -2.80 -7.96 -6.42
CA VAL A 40 -2.91 -7.69 -7.87
C VAL A 40 -1.65 -7.02 -8.41
N THR A 41 -1.08 -6.10 -7.64
CA THR A 41 0.15 -5.39 -7.99
C THR A 41 1.17 -5.70 -6.91
N PRO A 42 2.19 -6.53 -7.16
CA PRO A 42 3.22 -6.80 -6.17
C PRO A 42 3.85 -5.49 -5.68
N CYS A 43 3.40 -5.01 -4.52
CA CYS A 43 3.84 -3.72 -3.97
C CYS A 43 3.69 -3.73 -2.45
N SER A 44 4.35 -2.78 -1.78
CA SER A 44 4.22 -2.59 -0.33
C SER A 44 2.83 -2.07 0.05
N ALA A 45 2.43 -2.26 1.30
CA ALA A 45 1.19 -1.68 1.83
C ALA A 45 1.15 -0.14 1.71
N ARG A 46 2.32 0.50 1.79
CA ARG A 46 2.46 1.95 1.58
C ARG A 46 2.15 2.33 0.13
N ASP A 47 2.66 1.57 -0.83
CA ASP A 47 2.44 1.83 -2.25
C ASP A 47 1.00 1.51 -2.65
N ALA A 48 0.42 0.45 -2.12
CA ALA A 48 -0.99 0.14 -2.29
C ALA A 48 -1.91 1.29 -1.84
N ARG A 49 -1.60 1.92 -0.69
CA ARG A 49 -2.32 3.12 -0.24
C ARG A 49 -2.14 4.30 -1.19
N ARG A 50 -0.95 4.49 -1.77
CA ARG A 50 -0.72 5.53 -2.80
C ARG A 50 -1.54 5.26 -4.06
N VAL A 51 -1.62 4.01 -4.51
CA VAL A 51 -2.44 3.60 -5.67
C VAL A 51 -3.91 3.94 -5.41
N LEU A 52 -4.46 3.57 -4.24
CA LEU A 52 -5.83 3.89 -3.87
C LEU A 52 -6.07 5.41 -3.78
N GLY A 53 -5.13 6.17 -3.22
CA GLY A 53 -5.20 7.63 -3.16
C GLY A 53 -5.15 8.29 -4.53
N ALA A 54 -4.30 7.81 -5.43
CA ALA A 54 -4.23 8.28 -6.82
C ALA A 54 -5.51 7.99 -7.59
N ALA A 55 -6.10 6.79 -7.41
CA ALA A 55 -7.37 6.44 -8.01
C ALA A 55 -8.51 7.31 -7.48
N ALA A 56 -8.55 7.56 -6.16
CA ALA A 56 -9.52 8.43 -5.52
C ALA A 56 -9.47 9.85 -6.09
N LYS A 57 -8.26 10.43 -6.15
CA LYS A 57 -8.03 11.75 -6.74
C LYS A 57 -8.50 11.82 -8.20
N ALA A 58 -8.15 10.83 -9.01
CA ALA A 58 -8.52 10.79 -10.43
C ALA A 58 -10.03 10.58 -10.65
N ALA A 59 -10.71 9.90 -9.72
CA ALA A 59 -12.16 9.70 -9.76
C ALA A 59 -12.95 10.84 -9.08
N GLY A 60 -12.29 11.79 -8.40
CA GLY A 60 -12.93 12.89 -7.67
C GLY A 60 -13.73 12.40 -6.45
N ILE A 61 -13.27 11.36 -5.76
CA ILE A 61 -13.90 10.74 -4.59
C ILE A 61 -12.84 10.46 -3.50
N THR A 62 -13.27 9.99 -2.35
CA THR A 62 -12.38 9.59 -1.26
C THR A 62 -11.80 8.18 -1.47
N SER A 63 -10.68 7.88 -0.80
CA SER A 63 -10.12 6.52 -0.79
C SER A 63 -11.06 5.50 -0.14
N ALA A 64 -11.88 5.92 0.81
CA ALA A 64 -12.90 5.10 1.44
C ALA A 64 -14.00 4.71 0.44
N GLU A 65 -14.44 5.65 -0.40
CA GLU A 65 -15.42 5.37 -1.47
C GLU A 65 -14.84 4.44 -2.54
N VAL A 66 -13.55 4.57 -2.88
CA VAL A 66 -12.86 3.60 -3.77
C VAL A 66 -12.87 2.22 -3.14
N ALA A 67 -12.49 2.09 -1.86
CA ALA A 67 -12.50 0.83 -1.15
C ALA A 67 -13.91 0.21 -1.06
N ALA A 68 -14.93 1.03 -0.84
CA ALA A 68 -16.33 0.61 -0.83
C ALA A 68 -16.79 0.09 -2.21
N ALA A 69 -16.41 0.79 -3.29
CA ALA A 69 -16.71 0.35 -4.66
C ALA A 69 -16.01 -0.98 -5.01
N MET A 70 -14.74 -1.14 -4.61
CA MET A 70 -14.01 -2.41 -4.78
C MET A 70 -14.69 -3.56 -4.01
N ALA A 71 -15.08 -3.32 -2.75
CA ALA A 71 -15.76 -4.31 -1.92
C ALA A 71 -17.16 -4.65 -2.44
N ALA A 72 -17.88 -3.70 -3.03
CA ALA A 72 -19.16 -3.95 -3.70
C ALA A 72 -18.95 -4.80 -4.97
N HIS A 73 -17.91 -4.47 -5.74
CA HIS A 73 -17.58 -5.20 -6.97
C HIS A 73 -17.22 -6.67 -6.69
N SER A 74 -16.49 -6.96 -5.61
CA SER A 74 -16.17 -8.34 -5.22
C SER A 74 -17.41 -9.18 -4.84
N ARG A 75 -18.54 -8.53 -4.58
CA ARG A 75 -19.86 -9.15 -4.34
C ARG A 75 -20.78 -9.16 -5.58
N GLY A 76 -20.22 -8.85 -6.76
CA GLY A 76 -20.96 -8.85 -8.03
C GLY A 76 -21.66 -7.54 -8.40
N VAL A 77 -21.48 -6.47 -7.63
CA VAL A 77 -22.01 -5.15 -7.98
C VAL A 77 -21.11 -4.48 -9.02
N ALA A 78 -21.69 -3.93 -10.08
CA ALA A 78 -20.91 -3.24 -11.11
C ALA A 78 -20.16 -2.04 -10.52
N MET A 79 -18.84 -1.96 -10.78
CA MET A 79 -18.04 -0.81 -10.39
C MET A 79 -18.38 0.40 -11.26
N PRO A 80 -18.53 1.62 -10.69
CA PRO A 80 -18.69 2.82 -11.49
C PRO A 80 -17.53 3.00 -12.48
N ALA A 81 -17.81 3.17 -13.76
CA ALA A 81 -16.78 3.19 -14.81
C ALA A 81 -15.67 4.24 -14.59
N ARG A 82 -15.97 5.36 -13.92
CA ARG A 82 -14.95 6.36 -13.55
C ARG A 82 -13.95 5.82 -12.53
N VAL A 83 -14.42 5.04 -11.54
CA VAL A 83 -13.59 4.44 -10.49
C VAL A 83 -12.73 3.34 -11.09
N GLU A 84 -13.33 2.48 -11.90
CA GLU A 84 -12.64 1.39 -12.60
C GLU A 84 -11.48 1.93 -13.46
N ARG A 85 -11.75 2.93 -14.32
CA ARG A 85 -10.70 3.56 -15.14
C ARG A 85 -9.60 4.23 -14.31
N ALA A 86 -9.97 4.86 -13.19
CA ALA A 86 -9.02 5.50 -12.30
C ALA A 86 -8.12 4.47 -11.61
N LEU A 87 -8.68 3.37 -11.12
CA LEU A 87 -7.93 2.24 -10.53
C LEU A 87 -6.98 1.60 -11.55
N HIS A 88 -7.47 1.29 -12.76
CA HIS A 88 -6.63 0.72 -13.81
C HIS A 88 -5.43 1.61 -14.15
N ARG A 89 -5.64 2.93 -14.28
CA ARG A 89 -4.55 3.89 -14.53
C ARG A 89 -3.56 3.94 -13.37
N ALA A 90 -4.05 4.00 -12.13
CA ALA A 90 -3.20 4.06 -10.95
C ALA A 90 -2.34 2.79 -10.80
N VAL A 91 -2.92 1.61 -11.03
CA VAL A 91 -2.22 0.33 -11.05
C VAL A 91 -1.20 0.28 -12.19
N ALA A 92 -1.58 0.67 -13.40
CA ALA A 92 -0.66 0.71 -14.54
C ALA A 92 0.54 1.63 -14.25
N THR A 93 0.29 2.83 -13.71
CA THR A 93 1.36 3.76 -13.34
C THR A 93 2.28 3.17 -12.26
N ALA A 94 1.72 2.47 -11.28
CA ALA A 94 2.52 1.82 -10.23
C ALA A 94 3.43 0.69 -10.77
N ARG A 95 3.00 0.04 -11.86
CA ARG A 95 3.79 -1.01 -12.55
C ARG A 95 4.87 -0.44 -13.49
N THR A 96 4.69 0.78 -13.98
CA THR A 96 5.62 1.42 -14.92
C THR A 96 6.71 2.24 -14.25
N VAL A 97 6.89 2.13 -12.94
CA VAL A 97 7.94 2.86 -12.21
C VAL A 97 9.31 2.46 -12.73
N SER A 98 9.96 3.46 -13.29
CA SER A 98 11.26 3.51 -13.97
C SER A 98 12.26 2.40 -13.67
N PRO A 99 12.95 1.92 -14.70
CA PRO A 99 14.17 1.17 -14.51
C PRO A 99 15.23 2.08 -13.88
N ARG A 100 15.26 2.15 -12.55
CA ARG A 100 16.44 2.66 -11.86
C ARG A 100 17.50 1.59 -12.04
N GLU A 101 18.61 2.01 -12.62
CA GLU A 101 19.77 1.17 -12.90
C GLU A 101 20.02 0.19 -11.76
N ALA A 102 20.10 -1.09 -12.13
CA ALA A 102 20.49 -2.12 -11.19
C ALA A 102 21.84 -1.70 -10.60
N GLY A 103 21.86 -1.40 -9.31
CA GLY A 103 23.11 -1.14 -8.62
C GLY A 103 24.09 -2.28 -8.93
N ILE A 104 25.36 -1.94 -9.09
CA ILE A 104 26.45 -2.91 -9.28
C ILE A 104 26.58 -3.70 -7.97
N GLY A 105 25.67 -4.65 -7.77
CA GLY A 105 25.66 -5.60 -6.65
C GLY A 105 26.01 -6.98 -7.15
N LEU A 106 26.66 -7.77 -6.32
CA LEU A 106 26.85 -9.19 -6.57
C LEU A 106 25.48 -9.84 -6.78
N MET A 107 25.26 -10.46 -7.94
CA MET A 107 24.01 -11.18 -8.21
C MET A 107 23.84 -12.31 -7.20
N PRO A 108 22.70 -12.44 -6.57
CA PRO A 108 22.46 -13.52 -5.61
C PRO A 108 22.48 -14.87 -6.31
N SER A 109 22.75 -15.94 -5.56
CA SER A 109 22.69 -17.29 -6.12
C SER A 109 21.25 -17.62 -6.57
N ARG A 110 21.14 -18.45 -7.61
CA ARG A 110 19.82 -18.92 -8.10
C ARG A 110 19.01 -19.59 -7.01
N ALA A 111 19.63 -20.43 -6.20
CA ALA A 111 18.97 -21.12 -5.10
C ALA A 111 18.35 -20.12 -4.12
N ARG A 112 19.11 -19.09 -3.72
CA ARG A 112 18.60 -18.06 -2.82
C ARG A 112 17.50 -17.20 -3.46
N THR A 113 17.63 -16.87 -4.75
CA THR A 113 16.60 -16.13 -5.47
C THR A 113 15.29 -16.95 -5.57
N ALA A 114 15.39 -18.24 -5.88
CA ALA A 114 14.24 -19.14 -5.95
C ALA A 114 13.55 -19.27 -4.61
N GLU A 115 14.31 -19.46 -3.52
CA GLU A 115 13.77 -19.55 -2.14
C GLU A 115 12.96 -18.30 -1.76
N VAL A 116 13.56 -17.10 -1.93
CA VAL A 116 12.90 -15.84 -1.55
C VAL A 116 11.71 -15.54 -2.45
N LEU A 117 11.78 -15.86 -3.75
CA LEU A 117 10.63 -15.69 -4.64
C LEU A 117 9.47 -16.62 -4.26
N GLU A 118 9.77 -17.84 -3.85
CA GLU A 118 8.75 -18.82 -3.43
C GLU A 118 8.11 -18.42 -2.09
N GLU A 119 8.90 -17.89 -1.14
CA GLU A 119 8.40 -17.30 0.10
C GLU A 119 7.43 -16.13 -0.21
N PHE A 120 7.83 -15.22 -1.10
CA PHE A 120 6.96 -14.12 -1.54
C PHE A 120 5.65 -14.62 -2.14
N ARG A 121 5.70 -15.63 -3.01
CA ARG A 121 4.53 -16.25 -3.64
C ARG A 121 3.60 -16.88 -2.59
N GLY A 122 4.16 -17.58 -1.61
CA GLY A 122 3.42 -18.16 -0.50
C GLY A 122 2.72 -17.11 0.37
N CYS A 123 3.42 -16.00 0.69
CA CYS A 123 2.81 -14.87 1.41
C CYS A 123 1.67 -14.23 0.60
N ARG A 124 1.88 -14.05 -0.71
CA ARG A 124 0.86 -13.52 -1.63
C ARG A 124 -0.38 -14.41 -1.68
N SER A 125 -0.21 -15.72 -1.76
CA SER A 125 -1.33 -16.67 -1.72
C SER A 125 -2.14 -16.59 -0.42
N ARG A 126 -1.46 -16.48 0.73
CA ARG A 126 -2.13 -16.28 2.03
C ARG A 126 -2.93 -14.99 2.08
N LEU A 127 -2.36 -13.89 1.60
CA LEU A 127 -3.07 -12.61 1.55
C LEU A 127 -4.24 -12.64 0.55
N THR A 128 -4.12 -13.39 -0.56
CA THR A 128 -5.22 -13.59 -1.51
C THR A 128 -6.42 -14.26 -0.83
N ALA A 129 -6.16 -15.27 0.01
CA ALA A 129 -7.20 -15.96 0.75
C ALA A 129 -7.86 -15.10 1.85
N ALA A 130 -7.09 -14.18 2.45
CA ALA A 130 -7.57 -13.31 3.53
C ALA A 130 -7.05 -11.86 3.37
N PRO A 131 -7.60 -11.06 2.43
CA PRO A 131 -7.07 -9.72 2.10
C PRO A 131 -7.12 -8.70 3.24
N SER A 132 -7.97 -8.90 4.24
CA SER A 132 -8.07 -8.07 5.44
C SER A 132 -7.14 -8.52 6.58
N ASP A 133 -6.49 -9.68 6.48
CA ASP A 133 -5.60 -10.19 7.52
C ASP A 133 -4.32 -9.32 7.58
N MET A 134 -4.15 -8.67 8.75
CA MET A 134 -3.01 -7.81 8.99
C MET A 134 -1.69 -8.58 9.04
N ARG A 135 -1.69 -9.81 9.57
CA ARG A 135 -0.50 -10.66 9.65
C ARG A 135 -0.06 -11.13 8.28
N ALA A 136 -1.02 -11.56 7.44
CA ALA A 136 -0.73 -11.96 6.07
C ALA A 136 -0.20 -10.78 5.24
N ARG A 137 -0.72 -9.57 5.47
CA ARG A 137 -0.23 -8.34 4.84
C ARG A 137 1.18 -7.98 5.27
N GLN A 138 1.46 -8.04 6.56
CA GLN A 138 2.80 -7.79 7.08
C GLN A 138 3.80 -8.80 6.52
N ALA A 139 3.47 -10.08 6.52
CA ALA A 139 4.32 -11.13 5.98
C ALA A 139 4.63 -10.91 4.48
N LEU A 140 3.66 -10.45 3.69
CA LEU A 140 3.90 -10.11 2.29
C LEU A 140 4.78 -8.86 2.14
N ASP A 141 4.59 -7.85 2.99
CA ASP A 141 5.43 -6.64 2.98
C ASP A 141 6.90 -6.98 3.30
N ASP A 142 7.14 -7.83 4.29
CA ASP A 142 8.48 -8.27 4.69
C ASP A 142 9.15 -9.12 3.60
N ALA A 143 8.40 -10.04 2.98
CA ALA A 143 8.90 -10.85 1.87
C ALA A 143 9.20 -9.99 0.62
N ALA A 144 8.35 -9.01 0.33
CA ALA A 144 8.56 -8.05 -0.75
C ALA A 144 9.82 -7.20 -0.52
N TYR A 145 10.01 -6.72 0.71
CA TYR A 145 11.21 -5.97 1.08
C TYR A 145 12.48 -6.82 0.91
N THR A 146 12.45 -8.06 1.41
CA THR A 146 13.57 -9.01 1.28
C THR A 146 13.94 -9.24 -0.19
N LEU A 147 12.94 -9.44 -1.06
CA LEU A 147 13.15 -9.63 -2.50
C LEU A 147 13.74 -8.36 -3.15
N CYS A 148 13.25 -7.17 -2.78
CA CYS A 148 13.78 -5.90 -3.25
C CYS A 148 15.25 -5.71 -2.88
N VAL A 149 15.60 -5.97 -1.62
CA VAL A 149 16.98 -5.84 -1.12
C VAL A 149 17.90 -6.85 -1.83
N LEU A 150 17.45 -8.11 -1.95
CA LEU A 150 18.22 -9.17 -2.57
C LEU A 150 18.61 -8.86 -4.03
N LEU A 151 17.68 -8.25 -4.78
CA LEU A 151 17.84 -7.97 -6.21
C LEU A 151 18.21 -6.52 -6.53
N GLY A 152 18.41 -5.68 -5.50
CA GLY A 152 18.74 -4.26 -5.67
C GLY A 152 17.64 -3.47 -6.36
N ARG A 153 16.37 -3.81 -6.12
CA ARG A 153 15.20 -3.15 -6.73
C ARG A 153 14.49 -2.26 -5.73
N THR A 154 13.91 -1.18 -6.22
CA THR A 154 13.20 -0.20 -5.39
C THR A 154 11.71 -0.50 -5.25
N CYS A 155 11.16 -1.38 -6.08
CA CYS A 155 9.77 -1.83 -5.97
C CYS A 155 9.66 -3.35 -6.13
N ALA A 156 8.67 -3.93 -5.45
CA ALA A 156 8.47 -5.38 -5.43
C ALA A 156 8.09 -5.94 -6.80
N HIS A 157 7.39 -5.19 -7.63
CA HIS A 157 7.04 -5.63 -8.99
C HIS A 157 8.29 -5.86 -9.84
N ASP A 158 9.22 -4.89 -9.85
CA ASP A 158 10.47 -5.02 -10.60
C ASP A 158 11.36 -6.11 -10.02
N ALA A 159 11.33 -6.30 -8.68
CA ALA A 159 12.06 -7.36 -8.01
C ALA A 159 11.56 -8.75 -8.43
N VAL A 160 10.24 -8.96 -8.52
CA VAL A 160 9.64 -10.21 -8.99
C VAL A 160 10.05 -10.49 -10.43
N LEU A 161 9.91 -9.51 -11.33
CA LEU A 161 10.31 -9.67 -12.74
C LEU A 161 11.81 -9.98 -12.88
N ALA A 162 12.67 -9.29 -12.11
CA ALA A 162 14.11 -9.55 -12.11
C ALA A 162 14.44 -10.94 -11.57
N ALA A 163 13.74 -11.42 -10.53
CA ALA A 163 13.89 -12.78 -10.01
C ALA A 163 13.53 -13.82 -11.06
N GLU A 164 12.39 -13.67 -11.71
CA GLU A 164 11.92 -14.58 -12.75
C GLU A 164 12.88 -14.62 -13.94
N GLN A 165 13.35 -13.46 -14.39
CA GLN A 165 14.38 -13.36 -15.44
C GLN A 165 15.68 -14.05 -15.03
N HIS A 166 16.18 -13.80 -13.80
CA HIS A 166 17.39 -14.42 -13.29
C HIS A 166 17.30 -15.95 -13.23
N LEU A 167 16.10 -16.49 -12.93
CA LEU A 167 15.86 -17.92 -12.88
C LEU A 167 15.71 -18.55 -14.27
N THR A 168 15.26 -17.80 -15.29
CA THR A 168 15.04 -18.32 -16.65
C THR A 168 16.28 -18.20 -17.57
N THR A 169 17.08 -17.16 -17.42
CA THR A 169 18.17 -16.82 -18.38
C THR A 169 19.34 -17.82 -18.40
N GLN A 170 19.41 -18.82 -17.52
CA GLN A 170 20.48 -19.79 -17.43
C GLN A 170 20.00 -21.26 -17.42
N ALA A 171 18.87 -21.52 -18.08
CA ALA A 171 18.39 -22.88 -18.32
C ALA A 171 18.99 -23.46 -19.59
#